data_09e0a7d1933df4797101cb8ef6bce310
#
_entry.id   09e0a7d1933df4797101cb8ef6bce310
#
_cell.length_a   1.000
_cell.length_b   1.000
_cell.length_c   1.000
_cell.angle_alpha   90.00
_cell.angle_beta   90.00
_cell.angle_gamma   90.00
#
_symmetry.space_group_name_H-M   'P 1'
#
loop_
_entity.id
_entity.type
_entity.pdbx_description
1 polymer ?
#
loop_
_entity_poly.entity_id
_entity_poly.type
_entity_poly.pdbx_seq_one_letter_code
_entity_poly.pdbx_strand_id
1 'polypeptide(L)'
;MIKGVIAGNFDVIHPGYIKTFIECKENCDHFTILLHTDPTIERPSKLKPIHSVEERMEILYSIKYIDDVKVYTYEKELIELLKSGEFNIRFLGDDYIGKSFTGSELNIDIHYLSRSHGWSTTKFKKLIADTIKTKK
;
A
#
# COMPACT_ATOMS: atom_id res chain seq x y z
N MET A 1 -20.43 10.65 -0.62
CA MET A 1 -19.21 10.14 -1.28
C MET A 1 -18.47 9.21 -0.33
N ILE A 2 -18.11 8.01 -0.80
CA ILE A 2 -17.34 7.05 0.00
C ILE A 2 -15.86 7.29 -0.24
N LYS A 3 -15.13 7.59 0.83
CA LYS A 3 -13.68 7.82 0.79
C LYS A 3 -12.95 6.58 1.28
N GLY A 4 -12.14 6.00 0.40
CA GLY A 4 -11.35 4.80 0.70
C GLY A 4 -9.87 5.11 0.86
N VAL A 5 -9.17 4.32 1.66
CA VAL A 5 -7.75 4.51 1.96
C VAL A 5 -7.01 3.18 2.06
N ILE A 6 -5.79 3.17 1.55
CA ILE A 6 -4.84 2.06 1.74
C ILE A 6 -3.47 2.63 2.10
N ALA A 7 -2.76 1.96 2.99
CA ALA A 7 -1.43 2.36 3.41
C ALA A 7 -0.41 1.30 3.01
N GLY A 8 0.79 1.72 2.60
CA GLY A 8 1.87 0.79 2.26
C GLY A 8 3.04 1.47 1.58
N ASN A 9 4.00 0.66 1.16
CA ASN A 9 5.22 1.14 0.52
C ASN A 9 5.07 1.37 -0.98
N PHE A 10 4.28 0.55 -1.64
CA PHE A 10 3.98 0.63 -3.08
C PHE A 10 5.26 0.82 -3.92
N ASP A 11 6.26 0.00 -3.62
CA ASP A 11 7.54 -0.02 -4.29
C ASP A 11 7.52 -1.05 -5.41
N VAL A 12 8.14 -0.73 -6.54
CA VAL A 12 8.23 -1.65 -7.69
C VAL A 12 6.85 -2.18 -8.07
N ILE A 13 6.03 -1.33 -8.68
CA ILE A 13 4.64 -1.66 -9.05
C ILE A 13 4.60 -2.85 -9.99
N HIS A 14 3.76 -3.82 -9.68
CA HIS A 14 3.56 -5.07 -10.42
C HIS A 14 2.06 -5.33 -10.60
N PRO A 15 1.67 -6.33 -11.40
CA PRO A 15 0.25 -6.59 -11.67
C PRO A 15 -0.62 -6.78 -10.42
N GLY A 16 -0.05 -7.32 -9.34
CA GLY A 16 -0.77 -7.47 -8.08
C GLY A 16 -1.25 -6.16 -7.49
N TYR A 17 -0.44 -5.10 -7.58
CA TYR A 17 -0.85 -3.76 -7.14
C TYR A 17 -1.99 -3.23 -7.99
N ILE A 18 -1.93 -3.43 -9.30
CA ILE A 18 -3.00 -2.95 -10.20
C ILE A 18 -4.32 -3.65 -9.86
N LYS A 19 -4.29 -4.97 -9.64
CA LYS A 19 -5.50 -5.72 -9.22
C LYS A 19 -6.05 -5.20 -7.91
N THR A 20 -5.17 -4.90 -6.96
CA THR A 20 -5.54 -4.30 -5.66
C THR A 20 -6.22 -2.94 -5.86
N PHE A 21 -5.64 -2.06 -6.67
CA PHE A 21 -6.19 -0.72 -6.88
C PHE A 21 -7.54 -0.76 -7.59
N ILE A 22 -7.74 -1.70 -8.50
CA ILE A 22 -9.03 -1.92 -9.15
C ILE A 22 -10.08 -2.28 -8.10
N GLU A 23 -9.79 -3.26 -7.25
CA GLU A 23 -10.70 -3.68 -6.18
C GLU A 23 -11.02 -2.53 -5.23
N CYS A 24 -10.01 -1.76 -4.84
CA CYS A 24 -10.20 -0.58 -3.98
C CYS A 24 -11.14 0.42 -4.62
N LYS A 25 -10.89 0.78 -5.88
CA LYS A 25 -11.70 1.80 -6.57
C LYS A 25 -13.13 1.35 -6.82
N GLU A 26 -13.35 0.05 -6.99
CA GLU A 26 -14.70 -0.49 -7.12
C GLU A 26 -15.53 -0.35 -5.84
N ASN A 27 -14.89 -0.14 -4.70
CA ASN A 27 -15.54 -0.07 -3.39
C ASN A 27 -15.54 1.32 -2.77
N CYS A 28 -15.14 2.35 -3.51
CA CYS A 28 -15.19 3.74 -3.02
C CYS A 28 -15.29 4.73 -4.18
N ASP A 29 -15.62 5.96 -3.85
CA ASP A 29 -15.73 7.04 -4.84
C ASP A 29 -14.43 7.81 -4.98
N HIS A 30 -13.70 7.99 -3.87
CA HIS A 30 -12.42 8.68 -3.82
C HIS A 30 -11.40 7.79 -3.12
N PHE A 31 -10.32 7.48 -3.81
CA PHE A 31 -9.30 6.53 -3.32
C PHE A 31 -7.97 7.22 -3.03
N THR A 32 -7.53 7.16 -1.78
CA THR A 32 -6.29 7.75 -1.29
C THR A 32 -5.27 6.68 -0.94
N ILE A 33 -4.03 6.91 -1.36
CA ILE A 33 -2.87 6.12 -0.95
C ILE A 33 -2.15 6.86 0.18
N LEU A 34 -1.86 6.16 1.28
CA LEU A 34 -0.94 6.65 2.30
C LEU A 34 0.39 5.95 2.07
N LEU A 35 1.37 6.70 1.56
CA LEU A 35 2.65 6.18 1.11
C LEU A 35 3.69 6.24 2.22
N HIS A 36 4.20 5.08 2.62
CA HIS A 36 5.25 4.98 3.62
C HIS A 36 6.60 5.32 2.99
N THR A 37 7.33 6.28 3.57
CA THR A 37 8.60 6.74 3.00
C THR A 37 9.67 5.66 3.04
N ASP A 38 9.88 5.07 4.23
CA ASP A 38 10.90 4.04 4.43
C ASP A 38 10.54 3.17 5.64
N PRO A 39 10.09 1.92 5.43
CA PRO A 39 9.71 1.03 6.52
C PRO A 39 10.90 0.61 7.39
N THR A 40 12.14 0.75 6.90
CA THR A 40 13.33 0.32 7.65
C THR A 40 13.65 1.23 8.83
N ILE A 41 13.12 2.45 8.85
CA ILE A 41 13.37 3.40 9.95
C ILE A 41 12.85 2.85 11.28
N GLU A 42 11.61 2.35 11.29
CA GLU A 42 11.01 1.75 12.49
C GLU A 42 11.15 0.23 12.53
N ARG A 43 11.38 -0.41 11.38
CA ARG A 43 11.49 -1.88 11.25
C ARG A 43 12.71 -2.23 10.42
N PRO A 44 13.92 -2.24 11.02
CA PRO A 44 15.17 -2.46 10.27
C PRO A 44 15.26 -3.77 9.49
N SER A 45 14.43 -4.78 9.84
CA SER A 45 14.41 -6.06 9.12
C SER A 45 13.66 -6.00 7.79
N LYS A 46 12.91 -4.93 7.54
CA LYS A 46 12.19 -4.75 6.27
C LYS A 46 13.15 -4.40 5.14
N LEU A 47 12.71 -4.65 3.90
CA LEU A 47 13.47 -4.23 2.73
C LEU A 47 13.30 -2.75 2.48
N LYS A 48 14.40 -2.07 2.19
CA LYS A 48 14.37 -0.65 1.84
C LYS A 48 13.76 -0.49 0.44
N PRO A 49 12.90 0.53 0.23
CA PRO A 49 12.35 0.79 -1.10
C PRO A 49 13.44 1.04 -2.14
N ILE A 50 13.24 0.54 -3.34
CA ILE A 50 14.14 0.76 -4.48
C ILE A 50 13.92 2.14 -5.08
N HIS A 51 12.64 2.51 -5.27
CA HIS A 51 12.29 3.84 -5.79
C HIS A 51 12.25 4.87 -4.66
N SER A 52 12.65 6.09 -4.96
CA SER A 52 12.50 7.21 -4.05
C SER A 52 11.01 7.51 -3.80
N VAL A 53 10.72 8.34 -2.80
CA VAL A 53 9.34 8.78 -2.53
C VAL A 53 8.78 9.49 -3.76
N GLU A 54 9.56 10.38 -4.36
CA GLU A 54 9.16 11.16 -5.53
C GLU A 54 8.85 10.25 -6.72
N GLU A 55 9.70 9.26 -6.98
CA GLU A 55 9.49 8.28 -8.05
C GLU A 55 8.22 7.45 -7.82
N ARG A 56 8.00 7.01 -6.60
CA ARG A 56 6.81 6.25 -6.25
C ARG A 56 5.55 7.09 -6.40
N MET A 57 5.59 8.35 -5.98
CA MET A 57 4.47 9.29 -6.15
C MET A 57 4.16 9.51 -7.64
N GLU A 58 5.19 9.68 -8.46
CA GLU A 58 5.02 9.87 -9.90
C GLU A 58 4.30 8.67 -10.52
N ILE A 59 4.74 7.46 -10.18
CA ILE A 59 4.13 6.22 -10.68
C ILE A 59 2.67 6.13 -10.20
N LEU A 60 2.43 6.36 -8.90
CA LEU A 60 1.08 6.24 -8.33
C LEU A 60 0.11 7.25 -8.94
N TYR A 61 0.52 8.50 -9.12
CA TYR A 61 -0.34 9.51 -9.74
C TYR A 61 -0.62 9.22 -11.23
N SER A 62 0.16 8.37 -11.87
CA SER A 62 -0.07 7.94 -13.24
C SER A 62 -1.13 6.83 -13.36
N ILE A 63 -1.51 6.23 -12.24
CA ILE A 63 -2.48 5.14 -12.21
C ILE A 63 -3.88 5.74 -12.08
N LYS A 64 -4.73 5.46 -13.07
CA LYS A 64 -6.06 6.08 -13.17
C LYS A 64 -7.02 5.81 -12.00
N TYR A 65 -6.75 4.80 -11.20
CA TYR A 65 -7.62 4.42 -10.06
C TYR A 65 -7.35 5.24 -8.81
N ILE A 66 -6.22 5.95 -8.75
CA ILE A 66 -5.76 6.67 -7.56
C ILE A 66 -6.11 8.14 -7.68
N ASP A 67 -6.79 8.67 -6.65
CA ASP A 67 -7.22 10.08 -6.63
C ASP A 67 -6.27 10.97 -5.85
N ASP A 68 -5.61 10.45 -4.81
CA ASP A 68 -4.72 11.25 -3.98
C ASP A 68 -3.63 10.36 -3.33
N VAL A 69 -2.48 10.96 -3.05
CA VAL A 69 -1.36 10.30 -2.36
C VAL A 69 -0.88 11.22 -1.25
N LYS A 70 -0.84 10.70 -0.03
CA LYS A 70 -0.27 11.39 1.13
C LYS A 70 0.88 10.56 1.69
N VAL A 71 1.89 11.22 2.24
CA VAL A 71 3.14 10.58 2.66
C VAL A 71 3.24 10.55 4.19
N TYR A 72 3.75 9.45 4.73
CA TYR A 72 4.07 9.35 6.16
C TYR A 72 5.37 8.57 6.36
N THR A 73 6.05 8.82 7.48
CA THR A 73 7.30 8.15 7.84
C THR A 73 7.13 7.26 9.06
N TYR A 74 6.46 7.77 10.10
CA TYR A 74 6.27 7.05 11.36
C TYR A 74 4.83 6.58 11.52
N GLU A 75 4.63 5.46 12.24
CA GLU A 75 3.28 4.92 12.45
C GLU A 75 2.33 5.91 13.13
N LYS A 76 2.85 6.76 14.02
CA LYS A 76 2.02 7.81 14.64
C LYS A 76 1.44 8.78 13.63
N GLU A 77 2.21 9.08 12.56
CA GLU A 77 1.74 9.94 11.47
C GLU A 77 0.66 9.24 10.66
N LEU A 78 0.79 7.92 10.45
CA LEU A 78 -0.23 7.12 9.79
C LEU A 78 -1.56 7.21 10.56
N ILE A 79 -1.52 7.04 11.88
CA ILE A 79 -2.72 7.14 12.72
C ILE A 79 -3.35 8.53 12.60
N GLU A 80 -2.55 9.60 12.61
CA GLU A 80 -3.04 10.96 12.46
C GLU A 80 -3.72 11.18 11.11
N LEU A 81 -3.14 10.68 10.02
CA LEU A 81 -3.72 10.76 8.69
C LEU A 81 -5.04 9.99 8.60
N LEU A 82 -5.10 8.81 9.21
CA LEU A 82 -6.33 8.01 9.25
C LEU A 82 -7.43 8.72 10.02
N LYS A 83 -7.09 9.40 11.12
CA LYS A 83 -8.07 10.15 11.92
C LYS A 83 -8.57 11.40 11.20
N SER A 84 -7.67 12.16 10.58
CA SER A 84 -8.02 13.45 9.99
C SER A 84 -8.58 13.35 8.58
N GLY A 85 -8.39 12.21 7.90
CA GLY A 85 -8.74 12.06 6.50
C GLY A 85 -10.22 11.83 6.22
N GLU A 86 -11.03 11.60 7.26
CA GLU A 86 -12.47 11.34 7.13
C GLU A 86 -12.77 10.16 6.22
N PHE A 87 -11.96 9.09 6.33
CA PHE A 87 -12.13 7.89 5.51
C PHE A 87 -13.28 7.03 6.01
N ASN A 88 -14.06 6.51 5.07
CA ASN A 88 -15.18 5.63 5.36
C ASN A 88 -14.78 4.16 5.37
N ILE A 89 -13.79 3.79 4.54
CA ILE A 89 -13.37 2.40 4.37
C ILE A 89 -11.85 2.33 4.24
N ARG A 90 -11.24 1.38 4.94
CA ARG A 90 -9.81 1.10 4.85
C ARG A 90 -9.59 -0.27 4.23
N PHE A 91 -8.68 -0.34 3.28
CA PHE A 91 -8.34 -1.59 2.59
C PHE A 91 -7.10 -2.23 3.22
N LEU A 92 -7.20 -3.51 3.54
CA LEU A 92 -6.11 -4.31 4.08
C LEU A 92 -6.07 -5.65 3.34
N GLY A 93 -4.90 -6.26 3.24
CA GLY A 93 -4.79 -7.61 2.71
C GLY A 93 -5.56 -8.61 3.58
N ASP A 94 -6.07 -9.68 2.98
CA ASP A 94 -6.83 -10.70 3.70
C ASP A 94 -5.99 -11.47 4.75
N ASP A 95 -4.65 -11.38 4.65
CA ASP A 95 -3.72 -11.93 5.65
C ASP A 95 -3.84 -11.21 7.01
N TYR A 96 -4.49 -10.05 7.07
CA TYR A 96 -4.75 -9.33 8.32
C TYR A 96 -6.03 -9.76 9.04
N ILE A 97 -6.85 -10.63 8.45
CA ILE A 97 -8.08 -11.10 9.09
C ILE A 97 -7.73 -11.75 10.45
N GLY A 98 -8.36 -11.24 11.52
CA GLY A 98 -8.14 -11.76 12.87
C GLY A 98 -6.84 -11.29 13.53
N LYS A 99 -6.07 -10.40 12.89
CA LYS A 99 -4.83 -9.85 13.43
C LYS A 99 -4.98 -8.37 13.75
N SER A 100 -4.20 -7.89 14.72
CA SER A 100 -4.13 -6.46 15.00
C SER A 100 -3.27 -5.77 13.95
N PHE A 101 -3.57 -4.48 13.71
CA PHE A 101 -2.84 -3.65 12.76
C PHE A 101 -2.84 -2.20 13.26
N THR A 102 -1.92 -1.39 12.75
CA THR A 102 -1.84 0.03 13.14
C THR A 102 -3.15 0.74 12.82
N GLY A 103 -3.76 1.37 13.82
CA GLY A 103 -5.03 2.07 13.67
C GLY A 103 -6.25 1.19 13.81
N SER A 104 -6.08 -0.05 14.30
CA SER A 104 -7.20 -0.99 14.46
C SER A 104 -8.28 -0.51 15.43
N GLU A 105 -7.92 0.42 16.33
CA GLU A 105 -8.84 1.02 17.31
C GLU A 105 -9.72 2.12 16.70
N LEU A 106 -9.43 2.56 15.47
CA LEU A 106 -10.19 3.63 14.82
C LEU A 106 -11.49 3.09 14.25
N ASN A 107 -12.52 3.94 14.26
CA ASN A 107 -13.85 3.57 13.76
C ASN A 107 -13.94 3.77 12.25
N ILE A 108 -13.18 2.96 11.50
CA ILE A 108 -13.19 2.95 10.04
C ILE A 108 -13.51 1.52 9.60
N ASP A 109 -14.47 1.36 8.71
CA ASP A 109 -14.83 0.04 8.18
C ASP A 109 -13.64 -0.56 7.43
N ILE A 110 -13.43 -1.87 7.59
CA ILE A 110 -12.32 -2.57 6.94
C ILE A 110 -12.86 -3.42 5.80
N HIS A 111 -12.24 -3.29 4.64
CA HIS A 111 -12.46 -4.18 3.50
C HIS A 111 -11.18 -4.99 3.28
N TYR A 112 -11.28 -6.31 3.41
CA TYR A 112 -10.13 -7.18 3.20
C TYR A 112 -9.98 -7.53 1.72
N LEU A 113 -8.79 -7.26 1.18
CA LEU A 113 -8.48 -7.48 -0.23
C LEU A 113 -8.04 -8.91 -0.48
N SER A 114 -8.49 -9.50 -1.59
CA SER A 114 -8.05 -10.83 -1.99
C SER A 114 -6.59 -10.82 -2.44
N ARG A 115 -5.80 -11.76 -1.92
CA ARG A 115 -4.40 -11.97 -2.31
C ARG A 115 -4.25 -13.20 -3.20
N SER A 116 -5.35 -13.70 -3.78
CA SER A 116 -5.38 -14.92 -4.58
C SER A 116 -4.55 -14.84 -5.87
N HIS A 117 -4.22 -13.64 -6.34
CA HIS A 117 -3.36 -13.45 -7.52
C HIS A 117 -1.92 -13.93 -7.30
N GLY A 118 -1.48 -14.12 -6.05
CA GLY A 118 -0.16 -14.64 -5.74
C GLY A 118 1.01 -13.67 -5.89
N TRP A 119 0.76 -12.44 -6.30
CA TRP A 119 1.80 -11.43 -6.44
C TRP A 119 2.21 -10.85 -5.09
N SER A 120 3.51 -10.63 -4.88
CA SER A 120 4.02 -9.84 -3.77
C SER A 120 5.29 -9.13 -4.23
N THR A 121 5.57 -7.96 -3.64
CA THR A 121 6.75 -7.17 -4.00
C THR A 121 8.03 -7.94 -3.70
N THR A 122 8.09 -8.65 -2.57
CA THR A 122 9.26 -9.45 -2.20
C THR A 122 9.52 -10.56 -3.22
N LYS A 123 8.48 -11.29 -3.63
CA LYS A 123 8.61 -12.33 -4.66
C LYS A 123 9.03 -11.74 -5.99
N PHE A 124 8.49 -10.59 -6.37
CA PHE A 124 8.82 -9.93 -7.62
C PHE A 124 10.29 -9.48 -7.65
N LYS A 125 10.76 -8.88 -6.56
CA LYS A 125 12.17 -8.49 -6.44
C LYS A 125 13.09 -9.71 -6.55
N LYS A 126 12.71 -10.83 -5.95
CA LYS A 126 13.48 -12.07 -6.04
C LYS A 126 13.52 -12.59 -7.46
N LEU A 127 12.40 -12.58 -8.17
CA LEU A 127 12.36 -13.00 -9.57
C LEU A 127 13.31 -12.19 -10.44
N ILE A 128 13.32 -10.85 -10.25
CA ILE A 128 14.22 -9.96 -10.99
C ILE A 128 15.68 -10.31 -10.67
N ALA A 129 16.02 -10.47 -9.41
CA ALA A 129 17.38 -10.83 -8.99
C ALA A 129 17.80 -12.17 -9.58
N ASP A 130 16.91 -13.16 -9.59
CA ASP A 130 17.20 -14.50 -10.12
C ASP A 130 17.44 -14.46 -11.63
N THR A 131 16.75 -13.61 -12.39
CA THR A 131 17.00 -13.48 -13.84
C THR A 131 18.39 -12.95 -14.12
N ILE A 132 18.90 -12.04 -13.31
CA ILE A 132 20.24 -11.51 -13.45
C ILE A 132 21.28 -12.58 -13.12
N LYS A 133 21.08 -13.35 -12.07
CA LYS A 133 21.96 -14.43 -11.63
C LYS A 133 22.08 -15.53 -12.69
N THR A 134 20.95 -15.94 -13.30
CA THR A 134 20.93 -17.01 -14.30
C THR A 134 21.57 -16.57 -15.63
N LYS A 135 21.64 -15.29 -15.90
CA LYS A 135 22.26 -14.74 -17.11
C LYS A 135 23.78 -14.88 -17.10
N LYS A 136 24.37 -15.03 -15.94
CA LYS A 136 25.82 -15.26 -15.79
C LYS A 136 26.13 -16.74 -15.92
#